data_b9adc876ed5f4068b450c0a2f0e197e5
#
_entry.id   b9adc876ed5f4068b450c0a2f0e197e5
#
_cell.length_a   1.000
_cell.length_b   1.000
_cell.length_c   1.000
_cell.angle_alpha   90.00
_cell.angle_beta   90.00
_cell.angle_gamma   90.00
#
_symmetry.space_group_name_H-M   'P 1'
#
loop_
_entity.id
_entity.type
_entity.pdbx_description
1 polymer ?
#
loop_
_entity_poly.entity_id
_entity_poly.type
_entity_poly.pdbx_seq_one_letter_code
_entity_poly.pdbx_strand_id
1 'polypeptide(L)'
;MHSNQPSLQRVLGPIMAIAMVVGTTIGSGVFKKAFALSQETPFFAIILMLWIGGGIFTFLGALTYAEVVSLFPKAGGNFTILKEAYGPMWGFLWGWVDFVMIRSASLAALASIFADSFFDIFRIGIPLWGKLAFTISVLVIMAYVNVRGTRLSASLQVFITSVKVASLLMIACIPLYFLVFPMEPNPVSKTNLTPVWPGEEGVTFSQLFSAFLAILWAYHGWGNIAPVSEEVRDPQRNIPLALLGGVGLVTLLYVSVNTAYHLVMPMDSIRNLPAGSTVATEALRISFGSAGALFASAAIMISVFGSLHGNLMAGPRLLYAMGQERMAPVALQNLHPVYNTPALAITVLAIWSSSLVVLGGLASSLGFGLSLFDLLTDFAMFGSVIFETMAILSIFVFRRIRADADRPYRCWGYPFTPILYAVIPACVLGNMFFASHMVNGQTVYTHHTELYAGLVFLSIGTLVYWLIIRPMSRKPVS
;
A
#
# COMPACT_ATOMS: atom_id res chain seq x y z
N MET A 1 -12.20 36.56 -19.50
CA MET A 1 -12.34 36.54 -18.01
C MET A 1 -11.91 35.16 -17.55
N HIS A 2 -10.66 35.00 -17.09
CA HIS A 2 -10.25 33.77 -16.49
C HIS A 2 -11.00 33.66 -15.15
N SER A 3 -11.91 32.69 -15.05
CA SER A 3 -12.59 32.38 -13.80
C SER A 3 -11.54 31.98 -12.76
N ASN A 4 -11.47 32.75 -11.69
CA ASN A 4 -10.63 32.49 -10.50
C ASN A 4 -11.19 31.28 -9.74
N GLN A 5 -11.32 30.12 -10.40
CA GLN A 5 -11.70 28.90 -9.69
C GLN A 5 -10.50 28.44 -8.86
N PRO A 6 -10.72 28.14 -7.58
CA PRO A 6 -9.67 27.63 -6.72
C PRO A 6 -9.08 26.35 -7.34
N SER A 7 -7.76 26.31 -7.46
CA SER A 7 -7.01 25.13 -7.94
C SER A 7 -6.19 24.52 -6.81
N LEU A 8 -5.85 23.24 -6.95
CA LEU A 8 -4.93 22.59 -6.03
C LEU A 8 -3.57 23.31 -6.07
N GLN A 9 -3.00 23.56 -4.89
CA GLN A 9 -1.76 24.33 -4.78
C GLN A 9 -0.53 23.44 -4.84
N ARG A 10 0.48 23.81 -5.62
CA ARG A 10 1.78 23.12 -5.67
C ARG A 10 2.61 23.41 -4.43
N VAL A 11 2.36 22.67 -3.37
CA VAL A 11 3.03 22.83 -2.06
C VAL A 11 4.01 21.72 -1.73
N LEU A 12 3.91 20.55 -2.40
CA LEU A 12 4.73 19.37 -2.13
C LEU A 12 6.12 19.50 -2.75
N GLY A 13 7.12 19.81 -1.92
CA GLY A 13 8.52 19.78 -2.34
C GLY A 13 9.08 18.34 -2.42
N PRO A 14 10.36 18.18 -2.83
CA PRO A 14 10.95 16.85 -3.04
C PRO A 14 10.93 15.97 -1.78
N ILE A 15 11.21 16.51 -0.60
CA ILE A 15 11.19 15.76 0.67
C ILE A 15 9.76 15.28 0.99
N MET A 16 8.75 16.13 0.77
CA MET A 16 7.35 15.75 0.98
C MET A 16 6.91 14.66 0.00
N ALA A 17 7.35 14.76 -1.26
CA ALA A 17 7.08 13.77 -2.29
C ALA A 17 7.71 12.40 -1.94
N ILE A 18 8.97 12.38 -1.51
CA ILE A 18 9.65 11.17 -1.04
C ILE A 18 8.93 10.60 0.19
N ALA A 19 8.56 11.45 1.15
CA ALA A 19 7.85 11.02 2.35
C ALA A 19 6.47 10.43 2.04
N MET A 20 5.79 10.88 0.98
CA MET A 20 4.57 10.23 0.49
C MET A 20 4.84 8.81 0.01
N VAL A 21 5.84 8.60 -0.85
CA VAL A 21 6.20 7.27 -1.36
C VAL A 21 6.65 6.35 -0.22
N VAL A 22 7.65 6.76 0.55
CA VAL A 22 8.22 5.95 1.64
C VAL A 22 7.18 5.70 2.74
N GLY A 23 6.49 6.75 3.16
CA GLY A 23 5.56 6.70 4.27
C GLY A 23 4.27 5.91 3.99
N THR A 24 3.83 5.82 2.73
CA THR A 24 2.69 4.97 2.35
C THR A 24 3.10 3.53 2.08
N THR A 25 4.34 3.28 1.64
CA THR A 25 4.86 1.93 1.41
C THR A 25 5.23 1.25 2.74
N ILE A 26 5.91 1.95 3.66
CA ILE A 26 6.26 1.37 4.96
C ILE A 26 5.00 1.31 5.84
N GLY A 27 4.32 0.17 5.82
CA GLY A 27 3.17 -0.15 6.66
C GLY A 27 3.53 -1.13 7.78
N SER A 28 2.64 -2.09 8.04
CA SER A 28 2.88 -3.21 8.97
C SER A 28 3.66 -4.36 8.34
N GLY A 29 3.85 -4.36 7.00
CA GLY A 29 4.40 -5.49 6.25
C GLY A 29 5.80 -5.90 6.71
N VAL A 30 6.75 -4.97 6.79
CA VAL A 30 8.13 -5.25 7.18
C VAL A 30 8.27 -5.83 8.59
N PHE A 31 7.30 -5.55 9.48
CA PHE A 31 7.30 -6.04 10.86
C PHE A 31 6.67 -7.44 11.01
N LYS A 32 5.76 -7.81 10.10
CA LYS A 32 4.92 -9.03 10.23
C LYS A 32 5.23 -10.09 9.18
N LYS A 33 5.60 -9.72 7.95
CA LYS A 33 5.69 -10.66 6.82
C LYS A 33 6.84 -11.64 6.90
N ALA A 34 7.90 -11.36 7.68
CA ALA A 34 8.97 -12.33 7.93
C ALA A 34 8.43 -13.65 8.52
N PHE A 35 7.39 -13.58 9.38
CA PHE A 35 6.70 -14.77 9.88
C PHE A 35 6.05 -15.56 8.75
N ALA A 36 5.23 -14.92 7.91
CA ALA A 36 4.55 -15.59 6.79
C ALA A 36 5.56 -16.23 5.81
N LEU A 37 6.66 -15.54 5.54
CA LEU A 37 7.73 -16.07 4.70
C LEU A 37 8.39 -17.31 5.29
N SER A 38 8.65 -17.30 6.60
CA SER A 38 9.25 -18.46 7.30
C SER A 38 8.36 -19.71 7.29
N GLN A 39 7.03 -19.54 7.21
CA GLN A 39 6.09 -20.66 7.07
C GLN A 39 6.19 -21.33 5.71
N GLU A 40 6.30 -20.52 4.65
CA GLU A 40 6.34 -20.99 3.27
C GLU A 40 7.74 -21.47 2.86
N THR A 41 8.77 -20.71 3.23
CA THR A 41 10.16 -20.95 2.82
C THR A 41 11.11 -20.73 4.01
N PRO A 42 11.36 -21.76 4.84
CA PRO A 42 12.17 -21.61 6.06
C PRO A 42 13.68 -21.59 5.77
N PHE A 43 14.11 -20.84 4.74
CA PHE A 43 15.51 -20.75 4.30
C PHE A 43 15.91 -19.28 4.17
N PHE A 44 16.91 -18.87 4.96
CA PHE A 44 17.31 -17.46 5.03
C PHE A 44 17.66 -16.86 3.65
N ALA A 45 18.43 -17.56 2.82
CA ALA A 45 18.83 -17.04 1.52
C ALA A 45 17.63 -16.85 0.59
N ILE A 46 16.65 -17.76 0.63
CA ILE A 46 15.40 -17.62 -0.15
C ILE A 46 14.60 -16.41 0.32
N ILE A 47 14.41 -16.24 1.63
CA ILE A 47 13.71 -15.09 2.20
C ILE A 47 14.40 -13.78 1.78
N LEU A 48 15.72 -13.72 1.88
CA LEU A 48 16.50 -12.55 1.49
C LEU A 48 16.36 -12.24 -0.02
N MET A 49 16.47 -13.27 -0.87
CA MET A 49 16.27 -13.14 -2.32
C MET A 49 14.85 -12.67 -2.67
N LEU A 50 13.83 -13.12 -1.93
CA LEU A 50 12.45 -12.67 -2.11
C LEU A 50 12.30 -11.18 -1.75
N TRP A 51 12.90 -10.70 -0.66
CA TRP A 51 12.91 -9.27 -0.32
C TRP A 51 13.63 -8.42 -1.36
N ILE A 52 14.80 -8.86 -1.85
CA ILE A 52 15.53 -8.19 -2.93
C ILE A 52 14.73 -8.23 -4.23
N GLY A 53 14.17 -9.39 -4.59
CA GLY A 53 13.35 -9.57 -5.79
C GLY A 53 12.10 -8.70 -5.80
N GLY A 54 11.39 -8.60 -4.67
CA GLY A 54 10.25 -7.69 -4.50
C GLY A 54 10.64 -6.22 -4.64
N GLY A 55 11.80 -5.85 -4.10
CA GLY A 55 12.38 -4.51 -4.27
C GLY A 55 12.71 -4.20 -5.74
N ILE A 56 13.38 -5.13 -6.44
CA ILE A 56 13.70 -4.99 -7.87
C ILE A 56 12.40 -4.88 -8.68
N PHE A 57 11.43 -5.77 -8.44
CA PHE A 57 10.14 -5.72 -9.10
C PHE A 57 9.45 -4.36 -8.92
N THR A 58 9.36 -3.89 -7.68
CA THR A 58 8.77 -2.58 -7.37
C THR A 58 9.53 -1.44 -8.04
N PHE A 59 10.86 -1.54 -8.10
CA PHE A 59 11.71 -0.55 -8.76
C PHE A 59 11.51 -0.52 -10.29
N LEU A 60 11.33 -1.67 -10.95
CA LEU A 60 10.94 -1.75 -12.37
C LEU A 60 9.59 -1.04 -12.62
N GLY A 61 8.62 -1.25 -11.73
CA GLY A 61 7.35 -0.52 -11.73
C GLY A 61 7.57 0.98 -11.59
N ALA A 62 8.35 1.40 -10.60
CA ALA A 62 8.65 2.80 -10.34
C ALA A 62 9.36 3.49 -11.51
N LEU A 63 10.32 2.83 -12.17
CA LEU A 63 10.99 3.33 -13.37
C LEU A 63 10.00 3.63 -14.50
N THR A 64 9.05 2.75 -14.72
CA THR A 64 8.07 2.91 -15.78
C THR A 64 7.02 3.96 -15.40
N TYR A 65 6.50 3.86 -14.18
CA TYR A 65 5.45 4.73 -13.67
C TYR A 65 5.88 6.19 -13.53
N ALA A 66 7.17 6.42 -13.24
CA ALA A 66 7.75 7.75 -13.17
C ALA A 66 7.62 8.51 -14.51
N GLU A 67 7.81 7.86 -15.67
CA GLU A 67 7.58 8.47 -16.98
C GLU A 67 6.10 8.80 -17.17
N VAL A 68 5.23 7.85 -16.86
CA VAL A 68 3.78 8.00 -17.09
C VAL A 68 3.19 9.10 -16.21
N VAL A 69 3.51 9.13 -14.91
CA VAL A 69 2.97 10.13 -13.97
C VAL A 69 3.54 11.53 -14.25
N SER A 70 4.83 11.64 -14.60
CA SER A 70 5.43 12.94 -14.93
C SER A 70 4.91 13.51 -16.25
N LEU A 71 4.39 12.67 -17.15
CA LEU A 71 3.71 13.10 -18.37
C LEU A 71 2.34 13.74 -18.10
N PHE A 72 1.64 13.29 -17.04
CA PHE A 72 0.32 13.75 -16.63
C PHE A 72 0.29 14.11 -15.13
N PRO A 73 0.93 15.21 -14.72
CA PRO A 73 0.93 15.61 -13.31
C PRO A 73 -0.41 16.28 -12.94
N LYS A 74 -1.49 15.47 -12.95
CA LYS A 74 -2.86 15.87 -12.61
C LYS A 74 -3.37 15.02 -11.45
N ALA A 75 -4.32 15.57 -10.70
CA ALA A 75 -5.02 14.82 -9.67
C ALA A 75 -5.70 13.56 -10.23
N GLY A 76 -5.88 12.56 -9.38
CA GLY A 76 -6.56 11.31 -9.74
C GLY A 76 -5.63 10.13 -10.04
N GLY A 77 -4.33 10.36 -10.30
CA GLY A 77 -3.36 9.27 -10.50
C GLY A 77 -3.78 8.28 -11.58
N ASN A 78 -3.91 6.99 -11.22
CA ASN A 78 -4.29 5.93 -12.17
C ASN A 78 -5.63 6.19 -12.89
N PHE A 79 -6.58 6.89 -12.25
CA PHE A 79 -7.81 7.30 -12.92
C PHE A 79 -7.53 8.12 -14.18
N THR A 80 -6.71 9.15 -14.05
CA THR A 80 -6.32 10.01 -15.16
C THR A 80 -5.51 9.26 -16.21
N ILE A 81 -4.55 8.44 -15.76
CA ILE A 81 -3.69 7.64 -16.63
C ILE A 81 -4.51 6.67 -17.47
N LEU A 82 -5.38 5.88 -16.83
CA LEU A 82 -6.19 4.87 -17.51
C LEU A 82 -7.24 5.49 -18.43
N LYS A 83 -7.83 6.62 -18.02
CA LYS A 83 -8.75 7.39 -18.86
C LYS A 83 -8.06 7.88 -20.14
N GLU A 84 -6.89 8.46 -20.03
CA GLU A 84 -6.13 9.00 -21.15
C GLU A 84 -5.55 7.90 -22.07
N ALA A 85 -5.17 6.74 -21.50
CA ALA A 85 -4.58 5.64 -22.27
C ALA A 85 -5.63 4.75 -22.94
N TYR A 86 -6.68 4.38 -22.22
CA TYR A 86 -7.61 3.32 -22.63
C TYR A 86 -9.07 3.80 -22.74
N GLY A 87 -9.33 5.05 -22.38
CA GLY A 87 -10.64 5.69 -22.46
C GLY A 87 -11.40 5.78 -21.13
N PRO A 88 -12.51 6.55 -21.15
CA PRO A 88 -13.24 6.95 -19.93
C PRO A 88 -13.74 5.80 -19.07
N MET A 89 -14.13 4.69 -19.67
CA MET A 89 -14.62 3.51 -18.95
C MET A 89 -13.55 2.92 -18.02
N TRP A 90 -12.31 2.79 -18.50
CA TRP A 90 -11.21 2.22 -17.71
C TRP A 90 -10.80 3.12 -16.55
N GLY A 91 -10.81 4.45 -16.78
CA GLY A 91 -10.64 5.41 -15.68
C GLY A 91 -11.72 5.27 -14.62
N PHE A 92 -13.00 5.22 -15.03
CA PHE A 92 -14.13 5.03 -14.12
C PHE A 92 -14.03 3.72 -13.33
N LEU A 93 -13.72 2.61 -13.99
CA LEU A 93 -13.60 1.31 -13.34
C LEU A 93 -12.50 1.31 -12.27
N TRP A 94 -11.36 1.94 -12.53
CA TRP A 94 -10.36 2.14 -11.49
C TRP A 94 -10.92 2.93 -10.30
N GLY A 95 -11.57 4.08 -10.58
CA GLY A 95 -12.14 4.91 -9.52
C GLY A 95 -13.19 4.19 -8.69
N TRP A 96 -14.02 3.35 -9.36
CA TRP A 96 -15.01 2.49 -8.71
C TRP A 96 -14.35 1.48 -7.77
N VAL A 97 -13.34 0.76 -8.25
CA VAL A 97 -12.63 -0.27 -7.46
C VAL A 97 -11.83 0.37 -6.32
N ASP A 98 -11.05 1.43 -6.61
CA ASP A 98 -10.21 2.08 -5.60
C ASP A 98 -11.06 2.70 -4.48
N PHE A 99 -12.10 3.47 -4.83
CA PHE A 99 -12.93 4.13 -3.82
C PHE A 99 -13.76 3.14 -3.01
N VAL A 100 -14.51 2.24 -3.68
CA VAL A 100 -15.49 1.39 -2.98
C VAL A 100 -14.80 0.32 -2.16
N MET A 101 -13.66 -0.22 -2.65
CA MET A 101 -12.99 -1.36 -2.02
C MET A 101 -11.58 -1.02 -1.57
N ILE A 102 -10.63 -0.78 -2.48
CA ILE A 102 -9.20 -0.77 -2.15
C ILE A 102 -8.88 0.29 -1.09
N ARG A 103 -9.21 1.54 -1.37
CA ARG A 103 -8.86 2.69 -0.53
C ARG A 103 -9.61 2.67 0.80
N SER A 104 -10.90 2.45 0.73
CA SER A 104 -11.75 2.49 1.92
C SER A 104 -11.51 1.33 2.86
N ALA A 105 -11.32 0.10 2.32
CA ALA A 105 -10.95 -1.06 3.12
C ALA A 105 -9.54 -0.89 3.72
N SER A 106 -8.57 -0.39 2.95
CA SER A 106 -7.23 -0.11 3.48
C SER A 106 -7.25 0.90 4.63
N LEU A 107 -8.05 1.96 4.52
CA LEU A 107 -8.22 2.95 5.61
C LEU A 107 -8.87 2.34 6.84
N ALA A 108 -9.94 1.57 6.67
CA ALA A 108 -10.62 0.87 7.76
C ALA A 108 -9.67 -0.10 8.49
N ALA A 109 -8.89 -0.84 7.72
CA ALA A 109 -7.90 -1.78 8.21
C ALA A 109 -6.79 -1.12 9.01
N LEU A 110 -6.15 -0.13 8.40
CA LEU A 110 -5.03 0.58 9.04
C LEU A 110 -5.49 1.27 10.33
N ALA A 111 -6.70 1.84 10.33
CA ALA A 111 -7.27 2.45 11.53
C ALA A 111 -7.58 1.40 12.62
N SER A 112 -8.06 0.21 12.24
CA SER A 112 -8.31 -0.88 13.19
C SER A 112 -7.00 -1.44 13.77
N ILE A 113 -5.99 -1.68 12.94
CA ILE A 113 -4.66 -2.13 13.41
C ILE A 113 -4.02 -1.07 14.33
N PHE A 114 -4.20 0.22 14.03
CA PHE A 114 -3.75 1.28 14.92
C PHE A 114 -4.44 1.22 16.28
N ALA A 115 -5.78 1.06 16.29
CA ALA A 115 -6.56 0.95 17.50
C ALA A 115 -6.16 -0.28 18.32
N ASP A 116 -5.99 -1.44 17.69
CA ASP A 116 -5.51 -2.67 18.33
C ASP A 116 -4.15 -2.44 18.99
N SER A 117 -3.19 -1.92 18.24
CA SER A 117 -1.84 -1.64 18.75
C SER A 117 -1.85 -0.64 19.90
N PHE A 118 -2.74 0.36 19.85
CA PHE A 118 -2.89 1.35 20.92
C PHE A 118 -3.38 0.69 22.21
N PHE A 119 -4.48 -0.08 22.15
CA PHE A 119 -5.03 -0.72 23.32
C PHE A 119 -4.11 -1.79 23.91
N ASP A 120 -3.38 -2.52 23.06
CA ASP A 120 -2.40 -3.52 23.48
C ASP A 120 -1.21 -2.88 24.22
N ILE A 121 -0.66 -1.77 23.69
CA ILE A 121 0.46 -1.04 24.33
C ILE A 121 0.07 -0.51 25.71
N PHE A 122 -1.11 0.08 25.82
CA PHE A 122 -1.60 0.66 27.09
C PHE A 122 -2.31 -0.34 27.98
N ARG A 123 -2.46 -1.61 27.55
CA ARG A 123 -3.15 -2.69 28.26
C ARG A 123 -4.57 -2.30 28.68
N ILE A 124 -5.28 -1.58 27.83
CA ILE A 124 -6.65 -1.12 28.08
C ILE A 124 -7.63 -2.13 27.50
N GLY A 125 -8.32 -2.86 28.35
CA GLY A 125 -9.44 -3.70 27.97
C GLY A 125 -10.68 -2.86 27.68
N ILE A 126 -11.20 -2.93 26.44
CA ILE A 126 -12.38 -2.17 26.05
C ILE A 126 -13.33 -3.05 25.22
N PRO A 127 -14.65 -2.88 25.38
CA PRO A 127 -15.60 -3.66 24.59
C PRO A 127 -15.51 -3.30 23.10
N LEU A 128 -15.97 -4.22 22.24
CA LEU A 128 -15.94 -4.08 20.78
C LEU A 128 -16.43 -2.71 20.31
N TRP A 129 -17.59 -2.24 20.81
CA TRP A 129 -18.16 -0.94 20.42
C TRP A 129 -17.29 0.25 20.79
N GLY A 130 -16.60 0.20 21.93
CA GLY A 130 -15.62 1.21 22.33
C GLY A 130 -14.43 1.24 21.38
N LYS A 131 -13.94 0.06 20.96
CA LYS A 131 -12.87 -0.09 19.99
C LYS A 131 -13.26 0.46 18.61
N LEU A 132 -14.48 0.14 18.13
CA LEU A 132 -15.00 0.69 16.88
C LEU A 132 -15.13 2.22 16.94
N ALA A 133 -15.67 2.77 18.05
CA ALA A 133 -15.78 4.21 18.25
C ALA A 133 -14.42 4.90 18.25
N PHE A 134 -13.41 4.32 18.88
CA PHE A 134 -12.03 4.85 18.84
C PHE A 134 -11.45 4.79 17.41
N THR A 135 -11.61 3.69 16.70
CA THR A 135 -11.17 3.53 15.30
C THR A 135 -11.77 4.58 14.39
N ILE A 136 -13.09 4.83 14.51
CA ILE A 136 -13.80 5.87 13.75
C ILE A 136 -13.28 7.26 14.15
N SER A 137 -13.04 7.51 15.44
CA SER A 137 -12.49 8.78 15.89
C SER A 137 -11.14 9.09 15.28
N VAL A 138 -10.27 8.07 15.12
CA VAL A 138 -8.97 8.21 14.45
C VAL A 138 -9.16 8.60 12.97
N LEU A 139 -10.08 7.94 12.25
CA LEU A 139 -10.41 8.29 10.86
C LEU A 139 -10.92 9.73 10.73
N VAL A 140 -11.83 10.15 11.62
CA VAL A 140 -12.41 11.51 11.62
C VAL A 140 -11.35 12.56 11.93
N ILE A 141 -10.48 12.33 12.92
CA ILE A 141 -9.39 13.25 13.26
C ILE A 141 -8.44 13.40 12.07
N MET A 142 -8.06 12.28 11.43
CA MET A 142 -7.18 12.33 10.27
C MET A 142 -7.83 13.02 9.07
N ALA A 143 -9.12 12.79 8.84
CA ALA A 143 -9.88 13.50 7.80
C ALA A 143 -9.90 15.02 8.09
N TYR A 144 -10.14 15.42 9.32
CA TYR A 144 -10.10 16.82 9.72
C TYR A 144 -8.72 17.45 9.46
N VAL A 145 -7.62 16.79 9.84
CA VAL A 145 -6.25 17.28 9.56
C VAL A 145 -6.04 17.45 8.06
N ASN A 146 -6.51 16.50 7.24
CA ASN A 146 -6.38 16.58 5.78
C ASN A 146 -7.23 17.71 5.17
N VAL A 147 -8.39 18.04 5.73
CA VAL A 147 -9.20 19.18 5.29
C VAL A 147 -8.50 20.50 5.58
N ARG A 148 -7.76 20.61 6.69
CA ARG A 148 -7.08 21.86 7.13
C ARG A 148 -5.91 22.30 6.23
N GLY A 149 -5.51 21.50 5.26
CA GLY A 149 -4.57 21.90 4.22
C GLY A 149 -3.52 20.86 3.86
N THR A 150 -3.20 20.79 2.58
CA THR A 150 -2.21 19.83 2.04
C THR A 150 -0.82 20.02 2.63
N ARG A 151 -0.39 21.28 2.85
CA ARG A 151 0.94 21.55 3.43
C ARG A 151 1.06 21.01 4.86
N LEU A 152 0.02 21.19 5.69
CA LEU A 152 -0.01 20.65 7.06
C LEU A 152 0.06 19.12 7.04
N SER A 153 -0.80 18.50 6.23
CA SER A 153 -0.83 17.04 6.06
C SER A 153 0.51 16.49 5.55
N ALA A 154 1.12 17.14 4.55
CA ALA A 154 2.41 16.72 4.03
C ALA A 154 3.55 16.88 5.06
N SER A 155 3.53 17.94 5.88
CA SER A 155 4.51 18.13 6.95
C SER A 155 4.38 17.06 8.03
N LEU A 156 3.14 16.71 8.41
CA LEU A 156 2.86 15.60 9.31
C LEU A 156 3.34 14.26 8.72
N GLN A 157 3.11 14.05 7.41
CA GLN A 157 3.59 12.85 6.72
C GLN A 157 5.12 12.76 6.75
N VAL A 158 5.84 13.87 6.52
CA VAL A 158 7.30 13.92 6.63
C VAL A 158 7.76 13.53 8.04
N PHE A 159 7.15 14.12 9.06
CA PHE A 159 7.49 13.81 10.46
C PHE A 159 7.30 12.33 10.78
N ILE A 160 6.11 11.78 10.48
CA ILE A 160 5.80 10.38 10.74
C ILE A 160 6.74 9.45 9.95
N THR A 161 6.99 9.76 8.67
CA THR A 161 7.89 8.96 7.82
C THR A 161 9.32 8.99 8.35
N SER A 162 9.79 10.13 8.86
CA SER A 162 11.10 10.22 9.48
C SER A 162 11.22 9.33 10.73
N VAL A 163 10.18 9.29 11.56
CA VAL A 163 10.13 8.40 12.73
C VAL A 163 10.13 6.92 12.30
N LYS A 164 9.36 6.55 11.24
CA LYS A 164 9.36 5.19 10.67
C LYS A 164 10.75 4.79 10.19
N VAL A 165 11.37 5.62 9.37
CA VAL A 165 12.71 5.36 8.82
C VAL A 165 13.73 5.24 9.95
N ALA A 166 13.70 6.14 10.94
CA ALA A 166 14.58 6.07 12.09
C ALA A 166 14.40 4.77 12.89
N SER A 167 13.15 4.36 13.15
CA SER A 167 12.88 3.11 13.87
C SER A 167 13.33 1.85 13.10
N LEU A 168 13.15 1.81 11.77
CA LEU A 168 13.68 0.71 10.97
C LEU A 168 15.20 0.70 10.90
N LEU A 169 15.84 1.87 10.82
CA LEU A 169 17.31 1.98 10.91
C LEU A 169 17.83 1.49 12.26
N MET A 170 17.17 1.84 13.36
CA MET A 170 17.52 1.32 14.69
C MET A 170 17.46 -0.20 14.73
N ILE A 171 16.40 -0.81 14.17
CA ILE A 171 16.27 -2.27 14.08
C ILE A 171 17.38 -2.86 13.19
N ALA A 172 17.63 -2.28 12.03
CA ALA A 172 18.67 -2.73 11.09
C ALA A 172 20.08 -2.65 11.71
N CYS A 173 20.30 -1.70 12.63
CA CYS A 173 21.57 -1.52 13.32
C CYS A 173 21.76 -2.43 14.56
N ILE A 174 20.79 -3.25 14.96
CA ILE A 174 20.93 -4.15 16.12
C ILE A 174 22.18 -5.04 16.01
N PRO A 175 22.45 -5.72 14.88
CA PRO A 175 23.65 -6.56 14.77
C PRO A 175 24.94 -5.76 14.92
N LEU A 176 24.98 -4.53 14.39
CA LEU A 176 26.13 -3.65 14.53
C LEU A 176 26.33 -3.17 15.98
N TYR A 177 25.23 -2.88 16.68
CA TYR A 177 25.26 -2.51 18.10
C TYR A 177 25.91 -3.60 18.94
N PHE A 178 25.53 -4.87 18.81
CA PHE A 178 26.10 -5.98 19.55
C PHE A 178 27.53 -6.34 19.10
N LEU A 179 27.94 -5.95 17.90
CA LEU A 179 29.31 -6.07 17.45
C LEU A 179 30.21 -5.05 18.13
N VAL A 180 29.73 -3.82 18.33
CA VAL A 180 30.52 -2.71 18.97
C VAL A 180 30.44 -2.80 20.48
N PHE A 181 29.32 -3.19 21.04
CA PHE A 181 29.09 -3.32 22.50
C PHE A 181 28.74 -4.76 22.84
N PRO A 182 29.73 -5.67 22.90
CA PRO A 182 29.48 -7.06 23.19
C PRO A 182 28.88 -7.19 24.61
N MET A 183 27.67 -7.73 24.69
CA MET A 183 26.95 -7.99 25.93
C MET A 183 26.62 -9.48 25.99
N GLU A 184 26.62 -10.05 27.18
CA GLU A 184 26.20 -11.44 27.37
C GLU A 184 24.83 -11.50 28.09
N PRO A 185 23.89 -12.29 27.59
CA PRO A 185 24.00 -13.11 26.37
C PRO A 185 23.88 -12.28 25.09
N ASN A 186 24.74 -12.54 24.09
CA ASN A 186 24.66 -11.91 22.79
C ASN A 186 23.63 -12.66 21.91
N PRO A 187 22.51 -12.03 21.53
CA PRO A 187 21.50 -12.70 20.71
C PRO A 187 21.92 -12.81 19.23
N VAL A 188 22.90 -12.03 18.80
CA VAL A 188 23.31 -11.95 17.39
C VAL A 188 24.27 -13.07 17.06
N SER A 189 23.85 -13.98 16.18
CA SER A 189 24.68 -15.10 15.74
C SER A 189 24.45 -15.43 14.25
N LYS A 190 25.54 -15.79 13.57
CA LYS A 190 25.48 -16.35 12.21
C LYS A 190 24.79 -17.72 12.17
N THR A 191 24.81 -18.46 13.28
CA THR A 191 24.09 -19.76 13.39
C THR A 191 22.57 -19.58 13.31
N ASN A 192 22.04 -18.40 13.67
CA ASN A 192 20.62 -18.07 13.54
C ASN A 192 20.16 -18.00 12.07
N LEU A 193 21.09 -17.84 11.11
CA LEU A 193 20.76 -17.85 9.68
C LEU A 193 20.53 -19.25 9.13
N THR A 194 20.71 -20.31 9.93
CA THR A 194 20.47 -21.69 9.48
C THR A 194 19.00 -22.06 9.64
N PRO A 195 18.42 -22.86 8.69
CA PRO A 195 19.04 -23.30 7.44
C PRO A 195 19.18 -22.16 6.42
N VAL A 196 20.33 -22.08 5.76
CA VAL A 196 20.61 -21.04 4.74
C VAL A 196 19.92 -21.38 3.42
N TRP A 197 20.08 -22.62 2.95
CA TRP A 197 19.56 -23.13 1.68
C TRP A 197 18.71 -24.39 1.91
N PRO A 198 17.73 -24.64 1.01
CA PRO A 198 17.00 -25.89 1.01
C PRO A 198 17.96 -27.07 0.77
N GLY A 199 17.70 -28.19 1.47
CA GLY A 199 18.36 -29.46 1.20
C GLY A 199 17.80 -30.13 -0.08
N GLU A 200 17.85 -31.45 -0.13
CA GLU A 200 17.36 -32.24 -1.26
C GLU A 200 15.85 -32.07 -1.53
N GLU A 201 15.06 -31.76 -0.50
CA GLU A 201 13.61 -31.55 -0.64
C GLU A 201 13.26 -30.31 -1.47
N GLY A 202 14.17 -29.35 -1.58
CA GLY A 202 13.96 -28.12 -2.36
C GLY A 202 12.86 -27.22 -1.82
N VAL A 203 12.43 -26.26 -2.64
CA VAL A 203 11.26 -25.41 -2.41
C VAL A 203 10.39 -25.45 -3.67
N THR A 204 9.11 -25.70 -3.49
CA THR A 204 8.17 -25.77 -4.61
C THR A 204 7.88 -24.39 -5.19
N PHE A 205 7.49 -24.34 -6.46
CA PHE A 205 7.09 -23.09 -7.11
C PHE A 205 5.90 -22.42 -6.37
N SER A 206 4.96 -23.23 -5.88
CA SER A 206 3.80 -22.72 -5.12
C SER A 206 4.23 -22.00 -3.85
N GLN A 207 5.16 -22.57 -3.08
CA GLN A 207 5.70 -21.93 -1.86
C GLN A 207 6.42 -20.63 -2.17
N LEU A 208 7.27 -20.62 -3.22
CA LEU A 208 7.95 -19.38 -3.65
C LEU A 208 6.94 -18.32 -4.07
N PHE A 209 5.89 -18.73 -4.76
CA PHE A 209 4.87 -17.82 -5.24
C PHE A 209 4.04 -17.21 -4.09
N SER A 210 3.56 -18.03 -3.14
CA SER A 210 2.85 -17.56 -1.94
C SER A 210 3.71 -16.60 -1.12
N ALA A 211 4.98 -16.96 -0.91
CA ALA A 211 5.94 -16.10 -0.22
C ALA A 211 6.15 -14.77 -0.96
N PHE A 212 6.25 -14.79 -2.29
CA PHE A 212 6.41 -13.59 -3.09
C PHE A 212 5.19 -12.67 -3.05
N LEU A 213 3.97 -13.23 -3.04
CA LEU A 213 2.73 -12.46 -2.84
C LEU A 213 2.74 -11.69 -1.51
N ALA A 214 3.19 -12.34 -0.44
CA ALA A 214 3.33 -11.68 0.86
C ALA A 214 4.31 -10.50 0.81
N ILE A 215 5.38 -10.60 0.02
CA ILE A 215 6.35 -9.53 -0.22
C ILE A 215 5.73 -8.38 -1.04
N LEU A 216 5.01 -8.68 -2.11
CA LEU A 216 4.36 -7.66 -2.94
C LEU A 216 3.44 -6.77 -2.11
N TRP A 217 2.70 -7.38 -1.17
CA TRP A 217 1.86 -6.62 -0.25
C TRP A 217 2.69 -5.67 0.65
N ALA A 218 3.87 -6.10 1.11
CA ALA A 218 4.74 -5.26 1.94
C ALA A 218 5.33 -4.07 1.18
N TYR A 219 5.52 -4.20 -0.13
CA TYR A 219 5.99 -3.12 -1.01
C TYR A 219 4.86 -2.27 -1.61
N HIS A 220 3.58 -2.61 -1.40
CA HIS A 220 2.46 -1.86 -1.96
C HIS A 220 2.36 -0.43 -1.38
N GLY A 221 1.82 0.51 -2.16
CA GLY A 221 1.57 1.90 -1.73
C GLY A 221 2.51 2.95 -2.33
N TRP A 222 3.62 2.56 -2.97
CA TRP A 222 4.58 3.48 -3.58
C TRP A 222 3.96 4.40 -4.66
N GLY A 223 2.89 3.95 -5.34
CA GLY A 223 2.16 4.71 -6.36
C GLY A 223 1.29 5.85 -5.81
N ASN A 224 1.15 6.00 -4.49
CA ASN A 224 0.29 7.01 -3.87
C ASN A 224 0.74 8.47 -4.09
N ILE A 225 1.90 8.70 -4.68
CA ILE A 225 2.33 10.03 -5.16
C ILE A 225 1.53 10.49 -6.39
N ALA A 226 1.03 9.56 -7.22
CA ALA A 226 0.36 9.91 -8.47
C ALA A 226 -0.96 10.66 -8.28
N PRO A 227 -1.87 10.27 -7.36
CA PRO A 227 -3.08 11.05 -7.09
C PRO A 227 -2.82 12.50 -6.66
N VAL A 228 -1.70 12.77 -5.97
CA VAL A 228 -1.31 14.10 -5.49
C VAL A 228 -0.31 14.81 -6.39
N SER A 229 -0.03 14.29 -7.58
CA SER A 229 1.01 14.79 -8.50
C SER A 229 0.78 16.24 -8.94
N GLU A 230 -0.48 16.71 -9.00
CA GLU A 230 -0.85 18.09 -9.30
C GLU A 230 -0.34 19.08 -8.24
N GLU A 231 -0.21 18.62 -6.99
CA GLU A 231 0.25 19.41 -5.85
C GLU A 231 1.79 19.37 -5.66
N VAL A 232 2.50 18.58 -6.49
CA VAL A 232 3.97 18.47 -6.46
C VAL A 232 4.59 19.67 -7.19
N ARG A 233 5.59 20.30 -6.56
CA ARG A 233 6.45 21.32 -7.20
C ARG A 233 7.39 20.64 -8.18
N ASP A 234 7.62 21.25 -9.33
CA ASP A 234 8.47 20.70 -10.39
C ASP A 234 8.23 19.19 -10.60
N PRO A 235 6.98 18.78 -10.94
CA PRO A 235 6.57 17.38 -10.90
C PRO A 235 7.41 16.50 -11.84
N GLN A 236 7.87 17.04 -12.96
CA GLN A 236 8.71 16.35 -13.93
C GLN A 236 10.06 15.89 -13.36
N ARG A 237 10.58 16.57 -12.34
CA ARG A 237 11.81 16.23 -11.63
C ARG A 237 11.52 15.49 -10.32
N ASN A 238 10.57 16.00 -9.53
CA ASN A 238 10.37 15.55 -8.16
C ASN A 238 9.57 14.24 -8.08
N ILE A 239 8.72 13.92 -9.08
CA ILE A 239 8.00 12.64 -9.10
C ILE A 239 8.96 11.47 -9.39
N PRO A 240 9.80 11.49 -10.45
CA PRO A 240 10.81 10.45 -10.64
C PRO A 240 11.75 10.31 -9.44
N LEU A 241 12.24 11.43 -8.88
CA LEU A 241 13.09 11.41 -7.70
C LEU A 241 12.42 10.72 -6.51
N ALA A 242 11.15 11.05 -6.25
CA ALA A 242 10.38 10.47 -5.14
C ALA A 242 10.13 8.97 -5.33
N LEU A 243 9.75 8.55 -6.53
CA LEU A 243 9.48 7.16 -6.85
C LEU A 243 10.75 6.31 -6.76
N LEU A 244 11.81 6.71 -7.47
CA LEU A 244 13.04 5.92 -7.52
C LEU A 244 13.81 5.96 -6.21
N GLY A 245 13.99 7.15 -5.65
CA GLY A 245 14.66 7.32 -4.36
C GLY A 245 13.87 6.69 -3.21
N GLY A 246 12.55 6.86 -3.22
CA GLY A 246 11.67 6.29 -2.20
C GLY A 246 11.65 4.77 -2.23
N VAL A 247 11.46 4.15 -3.39
CA VAL A 247 11.46 2.68 -3.53
C VAL A 247 12.84 2.11 -3.23
N GLY A 248 13.93 2.76 -3.70
CA GLY A 248 15.29 2.34 -3.37
C GLY A 248 15.58 2.35 -1.87
N LEU A 249 15.18 3.43 -1.17
CA LEU A 249 15.31 3.53 0.28
C LEU A 249 14.49 2.44 1.01
N VAL A 250 13.24 2.22 0.61
CA VAL A 250 12.39 1.18 1.20
C VAL A 250 13.01 -0.20 1.01
N THR A 251 13.51 -0.51 -0.19
CA THR A 251 14.16 -1.79 -0.48
C THR A 251 15.38 -2.00 0.42
N LEU A 252 16.24 -1.00 0.53
CA LEU A 252 17.42 -1.07 1.42
C LEU A 252 17.01 -1.32 2.86
N LEU A 253 16.03 -0.58 3.37
CA LEU A 253 15.54 -0.74 4.75
C LEU A 253 14.96 -2.14 4.98
N TYR A 254 14.13 -2.64 4.06
CA TYR A 254 13.48 -3.94 4.21
C TYR A 254 14.49 -5.09 4.20
N VAL A 255 15.45 -5.07 3.29
CA VAL A 255 16.54 -6.05 3.25
C VAL A 255 17.38 -6.00 4.53
N SER A 256 17.77 -4.81 4.98
CA SER A 256 18.58 -4.64 6.18
C SER A 256 17.86 -5.09 7.45
N VAL A 257 16.59 -4.71 7.61
CA VAL A 257 15.76 -5.08 8.77
C VAL A 257 15.52 -6.59 8.84
N ASN A 258 15.19 -7.22 7.69
CA ASN A 258 14.98 -8.66 7.67
C ASN A 258 16.27 -9.43 7.91
N THR A 259 17.41 -8.96 7.43
CA THR A 259 18.72 -9.52 7.79
C THR A 259 18.97 -9.42 9.29
N ALA A 260 18.65 -8.28 9.91
CA ALA A 260 18.80 -8.09 11.36
C ALA A 260 17.90 -9.05 12.16
N TYR A 261 16.64 -9.25 11.75
CA TYR A 261 15.75 -10.22 12.41
C TYR A 261 16.34 -11.63 12.41
N HIS A 262 16.83 -12.11 11.27
CA HIS A 262 17.37 -13.45 11.17
C HIS A 262 18.75 -13.60 11.83
N LEU A 263 19.50 -12.53 12.02
CA LEU A 263 20.73 -12.56 12.83
C LEU A 263 20.45 -12.66 14.34
N VAL A 264 19.29 -12.10 14.79
CA VAL A 264 18.89 -12.08 16.21
C VAL A 264 18.08 -13.31 16.58
N MET A 265 17.28 -13.85 15.67
CA MET A 265 16.32 -14.93 15.92
C MET A 265 16.61 -16.15 15.05
N PRO A 266 16.73 -17.35 15.62
CA PRO A 266 16.74 -18.60 14.86
C PRO A 266 15.45 -18.77 14.04
N MET A 267 15.54 -19.43 12.89
CA MET A 267 14.39 -19.67 11.99
C MET A 267 13.21 -20.35 12.72
N ASP A 268 13.48 -21.33 13.57
CA ASP A 268 12.44 -22.02 14.34
C ASP A 268 11.71 -21.09 15.32
N SER A 269 12.41 -20.13 15.92
CA SER A 269 11.77 -19.11 16.77
C SER A 269 10.86 -18.17 15.96
N ILE A 270 11.25 -17.81 14.73
CA ILE A 270 10.39 -17.02 13.83
C ILE A 270 9.15 -17.80 13.42
N ARG A 271 9.28 -19.11 13.13
CA ARG A 271 8.16 -19.99 12.76
C ARG A 271 7.18 -20.26 13.89
N ASN A 272 7.64 -20.23 15.12
CA ASN A 272 6.85 -20.55 16.32
C ASN A 272 6.60 -19.30 17.19
N LEU A 273 6.32 -18.16 16.54
CA LEU A 273 6.01 -16.92 17.26
C LEU A 273 4.76 -17.08 18.15
N PRO A 274 4.77 -16.50 19.37
CA PRO A 274 3.58 -16.44 20.20
C PRO A 274 2.41 -15.74 19.48
N ALA A 275 1.19 -16.22 19.71
CA ALA A 275 -0.01 -15.62 19.15
C ALA A 275 -0.09 -14.12 19.47
N GLY A 276 -0.38 -13.32 18.46
CA GLY A 276 -0.44 -11.85 18.58
C GLY A 276 0.92 -11.14 18.57
N SER A 277 2.06 -11.86 18.60
CA SER A 277 3.38 -11.26 18.49
C SER A 277 3.80 -11.03 17.04
N THR A 278 4.80 -10.18 16.84
CA THR A 278 5.44 -9.95 15.54
C THR A 278 6.93 -10.26 15.61
N VAL A 279 7.55 -10.54 14.45
CA VAL A 279 9.01 -10.77 14.40
C VAL A 279 9.78 -9.58 14.97
N ALA A 280 9.33 -8.35 14.67
CA ALA A 280 9.95 -7.14 15.21
C ALA A 280 9.87 -7.06 16.74
N THR A 281 8.69 -7.33 17.30
CA THR A 281 8.47 -7.27 18.75
C THR A 281 9.33 -8.31 19.47
N GLU A 282 9.40 -9.52 18.92
CA GLU A 282 10.17 -10.61 19.51
C GLU A 282 11.67 -10.39 19.38
N ALA A 283 12.16 -9.98 18.20
CA ALA A 283 13.57 -9.69 17.99
C ALA A 283 14.08 -8.58 18.94
N LEU A 284 13.29 -7.50 19.12
CA LEU A 284 13.66 -6.46 20.05
C LEU A 284 13.50 -6.86 21.52
N ARG A 285 12.55 -7.76 21.82
CA ARG A 285 12.41 -8.35 23.17
C ARG A 285 13.64 -9.17 23.54
N ILE A 286 14.13 -9.98 22.61
CA ILE A 286 15.34 -10.78 22.80
C ILE A 286 16.55 -9.86 22.98
N SER A 287 16.65 -8.77 22.19
CA SER A 287 17.79 -7.86 22.22
C SER A 287 17.80 -6.92 23.43
N PHE A 288 16.64 -6.39 23.84
CA PHE A 288 16.52 -5.28 24.80
C PHE A 288 15.42 -5.49 25.87
N GLY A 289 14.90 -6.72 26.00
CA GLY A 289 13.86 -7.05 26.96
C GLY A 289 12.51 -6.36 26.66
N SER A 290 11.74 -6.09 27.73
CA SER A 290 10.41 -5.49 27.63
C SER A 290 10.42 -4.10 27.02
N ALA A 291 11.46 -3.32 27.23
CA ALA A 291 11.63 -1.99 26.62
C ALA A 291 11.77 -2.07 25.10
N GLY A 292 12.51 -3.06 24.60
CA GLY A 292 12.62 -3.33 23.17
C GLY A 292 11.27 -3.74 22.54
N ALA A 293 10.52 -4.62 23.21
CA ALA A 293 9.19 -5.03 22.77
C ALA A 293 8.22 -3.84 22.69
N LEU A 294 8.22 -2.97 23.69
CA LEU A 294 7.40 -1.75 23.72
C LEU A 294 7.76 -0.80 22.58
N PHE A 295 9.08 -0.60 22.35
CA PHE A 295 9.55 0.21 21.23
C PHE A 295 9.09 -0.34 19.89
N ALA A 296 9.18 -1.68 19.65
CA ALA A 296 8.70 -2.29 18.42
C ALA A 296 7.22 -2.09 18.21
N SER A 297 6.40 -2.29 19.25
CA SER A 297 4.95 -2.08 19.20
C SER A 297 4.60 -0.62 18.89
N ALA A 298 5.29 0.33 19.51
CA ALA A 298 5.12 1.75 19.22
C ALA A 298 5.55 2.11 17.79
N ALA A 299 6.66 1.54 17.29
CA ALA A 299 7.11 1.73 15.92
C ALA A 299 6.09 1.20 14.89
N ILE A 300 5.50 0.02 15.14
CA ILE A 300 4.44 -0.55 14.31
C ILE A 300 3.21 0.36 14.33
N MET A 301 2.76 0.80 15.48
CA MET A 301 1.61 1.69 15.65
C MET A 301 1.81 3.00 14.87
N ILE A 302 2.97 3.67 15.01
CA ILE A 302 3.30 4.89 14.27
C ILE A 302 3.40 4.60 12.76
N SER A 303 3.94 3.45 12.39
CA SER A 303 4.05 3.05 10.99
C SER A 303 2.69 2.91 10.34
N VAL A 304 1.76 2.20 10.96
CA VAL A 304 0.40 2.02 10.47
C VAL A 304 -0.34 3.36 10.39
N PHE A 305 -0.20 4.20 11.40
CA PHE A 305 -0.78 5.54 11.44
C PHE A 305 -0.30 6.43 10.27
N GLY A 306 0.99 6.40 9.95
CA GLY A 306 1.51 7.15 8.81
C GLY A 306 1.05 6.61 7.46
N SER A 307 0.83 5.30 7.33
CA SER A 307 0.24 4.73 6.11
C SER A 307 -1.24 5.10 5.99
N LEU A 308 -2.00 5.08 7.08
CA LEU A 308 -3.37 5.58 7.16
C LEU A 308 -3.45 7.05 6.69
N HIS A 309 -2.60 7.90 7.26
CA HIS A 309 -2.55 9.32 6.92
C HIS A 309 -2.23 9.57 5.44
N GLY A 310 -1.21 8.91 4.90
CA GLY A 310 -0.82 9.03 3.49
C GLY A 310 -1.89 8.54 2.52
N ASN A 311 -2.57 7.43 2.85
CA ASN A 311 -3.70 6.93 2.06
C ASN A 311 -4.89 7.91 2.07
N LEU A 312 -5.20 8.50 3.22
CA LEU A 312 -6.25 9.51 3.33
C LEU A 312 -5.87 10.83 2.65
N MET A 313 -4.60 11.13 2.52
CA MET A 313 -4.11 12.26 1.73
C MET A 313 -4.25 12.02 0.23
N ALA A 314 -3.95 10.81 -0.26
CA ALA A 314 -3.99 10.47 -1.69
C ALA A 314 -5.40 10.20 -2.21
N GLY A 315 -6.21 9.41 -1.50
CA GLY A 315 -7.51 8.90 -1.94
C GLY A 315 -8.52 9.96 -2.41
N PRO A 316 -8.74 11.05 -1.66
CA PRO A 316 -9.73 12.06 -2.05
C PRO A 316 -9.44 12.76 -3.38
N ARG A 317 -8.18 12.78 -3.82
CA ARG A 317 -7.79 13.39 -5.11
C ARG A 317 -8.32 12.57 -6.30
N LEU A 318 -8.54 11.29 -6.11
CA LEU A 318 -9.24 10.45 -7.08
C LEU A 318 -10.71 10.89 -7.22
N LEU A 319 -11.43 11.00 -6.13
CA LEU A 319 -12.84 11.44 -6.14
C LEU A 319 -12.99 12.86 -6.68
N TYR A 320 -12.06 13.74 -6.34
CA TYR A 320 -11.99 15.10 -6.89
C TYR A 320 -11.84 15.08 -8.42
N ALA A 321 -10.91 14.29 -8.94
CA ALA A 321 -10.70 14.16 -10.38
C ALA A 321 -11.91 13.52 -11.10
N MET A 322 -12.53 12.50 -10.49
CA MET A 322 -13.77 11.92 -11.01
C MET A 322 -14.93 12.94 -11.05
N GLY A 323 -15.01 13.82 -10.04
CA GLY A 323 -15.99 14.91 -9.98
C GLY A 323 -15.77 15.93 -11.11
N GLN A 324 -14.52 16.31 -11.40
CA GLN A 324 -14.14 17.20 -12.51
C GLN A 324 -14.55 16.62 -13.87
N GLU A 325 -14.41 15.31 -14.03
CA GLU A 325 -14.74 14.59 -15.27
C GLU A 325 -16.22 14.13 -15.34
N ARG A 326 -17.04 14.52 -14.36
CA ARG A 326 -18.45 14.11 -14.24
C ARG A 326 -18.67 12.59 -14.21
N MET A 327 -17.68 11.87 -13.73
CA MET A 327 -17.74 10.42 -13.50
C MET A 327 -18.10 10.10 -12.04
N ALA A 328 -18.27 11.13 -11.22
CA ALA A 328 -18.79 11.10 -9.85
C ALA A 328 -19.61 12.40 -9.63
N PRO A 329 -20.36 12.53 -8.53
CA PRO A 329 -21.10 13.76 -8.23
C PRO A 329 -20.22 15.01 -8.37
N VAL A 330 -20.71 15.98 -9.15
CA VAL A 330 -19.95 17.21 -9.49
C VAL A 330 -19.52 18.00 -8.23
N ALA A 331 -20.27 17.91 -7.14
CA ALA A 331 -19.90 18.54 -5.87
C ALA A 331 -18.52 18.11 -5.34
N LEU A 332 -18.02 16.92 -5.71
CA LEU A 332 -16.72 16.40 -5.28
C LEU A 332 -15.53 17.18 -5.87
N GLN A 333 -15.73 17.92 -6.96
CA GLN A 333 -14.71 18.81 -7.52
C GLN A 333 -14.52 20.11 -6.73
N ASN A 334 -15.39 20.42 -5.76
CA ASN A 334 -15.33 21.68 -5.03
C ASN A 334 -14.19 21.62 -4.00
N LEU A 335 -13.35 22.65 -4.05
CA LEU A 335 -12.30 22.85 -3.07
C LEU A 335 -12.81 23.71 -1.91
N HIS A 336 -12.26 23.47 -0.72
CA HIS A 336 -12.54 24.29 0.46
C HIS A 336 -12.04 25.72 0.22
N PRO A 337 -12.85 26.77 0.46
CA PRO A 337 -12.54 28.15 0.06
C PRO A 337 -11.28 28.71 0.74
N VAL A 338 -10.94 28.22 1.95
CA VAL A 338 -9.77 28.70 2.72
C VAL A 338 -8.57 27.77 2.54
N TYR A 339 -8.78 26.46 2.54
CA TYR A 339 -7.68 25.48 2.59
C TYR A 339 -7.29 24.91 1.22
N ASN A 340 -8.07 25.18 0.17
CA ASN A 340 -7.87 24.65 -1.19
C ASN A 340 -7.70 23.11 -1.23
N THR A 341 -8.41 22.41 -0.35
CA THR A 341 -8.44 20.94 -0.27
C THR A 341 -9.79 20.42 -0.72
N PRO A 342 -9.88 19.20 -1.27
CA PRO A 342 -11.14 18.58 -1.68
C PRO A 342 -11.93 18.06 -0.44
N ALA A 343 -12.40 18.98 0.39
CA ALA A 343 -12.97 18.68 1.71
C ALA A 343 -14.15 17.69 1.64
N LEU A 344 -15.05 17.86 0.67
CA LEU A 344 -16.18 16.95 0.50
C LEU A 344 -15.70 15.52 0.13
N ALA A 345 -14.72 15.40 -0.76
CA ALA A 345 -14.15 14.11 -1.14
C ALA A 345 -13.45 13.42 0.05
N ILE A 346 -12.73 14.18 0.89
CA ILE A 346 -12.13 13.68 2.14
C ILE A 346 -13.22 13.15 3.08
N THR A 347 -14.28 13.90 3.26
CA THR A 347 -15.39 13.53 4.15
C THR A 347 -16.11 12.28 3.66
N VAL A 348 -16.43 12.21 2.37
CA VAL A 348 -17.10 11.04 1.76
C VAL A 348 -16.25 9.78 1.92
N LEU A 349 -14.94 9.86 1.68
CA LEU A 349 -14.04 8.73 1.86
C LEU A 349 -13.97 8.30 3.33
N ALA A 350 -13.88 9.24 4.27
CA ALA A 350 -13.84 8.95 5.70
C ALA A 350 -15.15 8.30 6.20
N ILE A 351 -16.30 8.78 5.74
CA ILE A 351 -17.61 8.21 6.08
C ILE A 351 -17.69 6.77 5.55
N TRP A 352 -17.34 6.53 4.29
CA TRP A 352 -17.40 5.20 3.70
C TRP A 352 -16.46 4.22 4.40
N SER A 353 -15.22 4.64 4.70
CA SER A 353 -14.28 3.82 5.48
C SER A 353 -14.79 3.52 6.90
N SER A 354 -15.40 4.50 7.55
CA SER A 354 -16.04 4.32 8.88
C SER A 354 -17.22 3.35 8.82
N SER A 355 -17.99 3.38 7.74
CA SER A 355 -19.08 2.41 7.52
C SER A 355 -18.54 0.99 7.39
N LEU A 356 -17.41 0.80 6.72
CA LEU A 356 -16.75 -0.51 6.61
C LEU A 356 -16.22 -1.00 7.96
N VAL A 357 -15.72 -0.11 8.83
CA VAL A 357 -15.34 -0.45 10.22
C VAL A 357 -16.55 -0.98 10.99
N VAL A 358 -17.70 -0.31 10.89
CA VAL A 358 -18.94 -0.76 11.56
C VAL A 358 -19.42 -2.09 11.00
N LEU A 359 -19.46 -2.24 9.68
CA LEU A 359 -19.88 -3.49 9.03
C LEU A 359 -18.98 -4.65 9.40
N GLY A 360 -17.66 -4.45 9.44
CA GLY A 360 -16.70 -5.45 9.91
C GLY A 360 -16.90 -5.85 11.36
N GLY A 361 -17.14 -4.87 12.24
CA GLY A 361 -17.46 -5.13 13.64
C GLY A 361 -18.77 -5.89 13.84
N LEU A 362 -19.82 -5.56 13.09
CA LEU A 362 -21.10 -6.29 13.09
C LEU A 362 -20.93 -7.73 12.58
N ALA A 363 -20.23 -7.93 11.48
CA ALA A 363 -19.95 -9.26 10.95
C ALA A 363 -19.21 -10.13 11.97
N SER A 364 -18.21 -9.59 12.64
CA SER A 364 -17.50 -10.27 13.72
C SER A 364 -18.42 -10.62 14.90
N SER A 365 -19.31 -9.71 15.30
CA SER A 365 -20.26 -9.95 16.41
C SER A 365 -21.33 -11.00 16.10
N LEU A 366 -21.65 -11.18 14.82
CA LEU A 366 -22.60 -12.19 14.33
C LEU A 366 -21.97 -13.56 14.09
N GLY A 367 -20.67 -13.71 14.38
CA GLY A 367 -19.98 -15.00 14.29
C GLY A 367 -19.61 -15.42 12.85
N PHE A 368 -19.68 -14.52 11.89
CA PHE A 368 -19.08 -14.76 10.57
C PHE A 368 -17.57 -14.84 10.74
N GLY A 369 -17.03 -16.06 10.78
CA GLY A 369 -15.62 -16.35 11.08
C GLY A 369 -14.62 -15.92 9.99
N LEU A 370 -15.10 -15.46 8.85
CA LEU A 370 -14.30 -14.72 7.87
C LEU A 370 -14.26 -13.27 8.34
N SER A 371 -13.07 -12.76 8.62
CA SER A 371 -12.96 -11.32 8.80
C SER A 371 -13.37 -10.70 7.46
N LEU A 372 -14.45 -9.91 7.46
CA LEU A 372 -14.87 -9.13 6.29
C LEU A 372 -13.69 -8.31 5.75
N PHE A 373 -12.76 -8.01 6.62
CA PHE A 373 -11.51 -7.37 6.35
C PHE A 373 -10.59 -8.17 5.42
N ASP A 374 -10.35 -9.46 5.69
CA ASP A 374 -9.50 -10.30 4.85
C ASP A 374 -10.14 -10.45 3.46
N LEU A 375 -11.45 -10.68 3.42
CA LEU A 375 -12.20 -10.74 2.17
C LEU A 375 -12.05 -9.43 1.35
N LEU A 376 -12.24 -8.27 1.97
CA LEU A 376 -12.12 -6.97 1.29
C LEU A 376 -10.69 -6.66 0.85
N THR A 377 -9.67 -7.09 1.62
CA THR A 377 -8.26 -6.92 1.26
C THR A 377 -7.85 -7.81 0.10
N ASP A 378 -8.32 -9.05 0.06
CA ASP A 378 -8.00 -9.98 -1.03
C ASP A 378 -8.65 -9.52 -2.35
N PHE A 379 -9.90 -9.03 -2.31
CA PHE A 379 -10.53 -8.35 -3.44
C PHE A 379 -9.79 -7.11 -3.89
N ALA A 380 -9.35 -6.30 -2.93
CA ALA A 380 -8.61 -5.09 -3.19
C ALA A 380 -7.31 -5.41 -3.95
N MET A 381 -6.61 -6.47 -3.56
CA MET A 381 -5.37 -6.91 -4.22
C MET A 381 -5.63 -7.35 -5.67
N PHE A 382 -6.71 -8.10 -5.93
CA PHE A 382 -7.07 -8.52 -7.29
C PHE A 382 -7.28 -7.31 -8.22
N GLY A 383 -8.12 -6.36 -7.80
CA GLY A 383 -8.37 -5.12 -8.55
C GLY A 383 -7.10 -4.28 -8.74
N SER A 384 -6.30 -4.14 -7.67
CA SER A 384 -5.05 -3.37 -7.69
C SER A 384 -4.06 -3.92 -8.73
N VAL A 385 -3.81 -5.24 -8.71
CA VAL A 385 -2.87 -5.90 -9.64
C VAL A 385 -3.24 -5.65 -11.10
N ILE A 386 -4.53 -5.75 -11.45
CA ILE A 386 -4.99 -5.53 -12.83
C ILE A 386 -4.74 -4.08 -13.25
N PHE A 387 -5.32 -3.13 -12.51
CA PHE A 387 -5.34 -1.73 -12.94
C PHE A 387 -3.98 -1.05 -12.79
N GLU A 388 -3.18 -1.40 -11.77
CA GLU A 388 -1.82 -0.89 -11.64
C GLU A 388 -0.92 -1.40 -12.77
N THR A 389 -1.07 -2.67 -13.16
CA THR A 389 -0.37 -3.22 -14.32
C THR A 389 -0.79 -2.50 -15.60
N MET A 390 -2.08 -2.26 -15.81
CA MET A 390 -2.57 -1.47 -16.94
C MET A 390 -2.00 -0.04 -16.93
N ALA A 391 -1.95 0.61 -15.77
CA ALA A 391 -1.37 1.95 -15.65
C ALA A 391 0.12 1.99 -15.99
N ILE A 392 0.88 0.99 -15.62
CA ILE A 392 2.30 0.85 -15.98
C ILE A 392 2.44 0.55 -17.47
N LEU A 393 1.68 -0.39 -18.02
CA LEU A 393 1.70 -0.72 -19.44
C LEU A 393 1.18 0.40 -20.36
N SER A 394 0.49 1.41 -19.81
CA SER A 394 0.06 2.58 -20.56
C SER A 394 1.22 3.36 -21.21
N ILE A 395 2.47 3.14 -20.75
CA ILE A 395 3.66 3.73 -21.37
C ILE A 395 3.76 3.35 -22.87
N PHE A 396 3.38 2.13 -23.25
CA PHE A 396 3.38 1.71 -24.66
C PHE A 396 2.34 2.49 -25.47
N VAL A 397 1.18 2.76 -24.87
CA VAL A 397 0.11 3.54 -25.49
C VAL A 397 0.56 5.00 -25.65
N PHE A 398 1.05 5.64 -24.58
CA PHE A 398 1.46 7.04 -24.61
C PHE A 398 2.67 7.30 -25.51
N ARG A 399 3.58 6.35 -25.67
CA ARG A 399 4.69 6.48 -26.61
C ARG A 399 4.24 6.43 -28.08
N ARG A 400 3.04 5.86 -28.35
CA ARG A 400 2.43 5.85 -29.70
C ARG A 400 1.55 7.07 -29.93
N ILE A 401 0.59 7.34 -29.02
CA ILE A 401 -0.43 8.39 -29.24
C ILE A 401 0.08 9.80 -28.91
N ARG A 402 1.16 9.92 -28.15
CA ARG A 402 1.81 11.18 -27.77
C ARG A 402 3.31 11.11 -28.02
N ALA A 403 3.72 10.67 -29.22
CA ALA A 403 5.11 10.49 -29.59
C ALA A 403 5.95 11.76 -29.38
N ASP A 404 5.39 12.91 -29.73
CA ASP A 404 6.05 14.23 -29.69
C ASP A 404 5.98 14.93 -28.32
N ALA A 405 5.35 14.29 -27.30
CA ALA A 405 5.28 14.90 -25.97
C ALA A 405 6.67 15.02 -25.34
N ASP A 406 6.94 16.16 -24.71
CA ASP A 406 8.15 16.33 -23.93
C ASP A 406 8.18 15.37 -22.76
N ARG A 407 9.31 14.62 -22.63
CA ARG A 407 9.54 13.61 -21.59
C ARG A 407 10.84 13.92 -20.86
N PRO A 408 10.81 14.80 -19.85
CA PRO A 408 12.01 15.13 -19.08
C PRO A 408 12.62 13.91 -18.40
N TYR A 409 11.78 12.94 -18.00
CA TYR A 409 12.21 11.61 -17.55
C TYR A 409 11.75 10.56 -18.56
N ARG A 410 12.67 9.66 -18.94
CA ARG A 410 12.41 8.52 -19.81
C ARG A 410 12.74 7.24 -19.07
N CYS A 411 11.84 6.26 -19.14
CA CYS A 411 11.99 4.96 -18.50
C CYS A 411 13.29 4.25 -18.99
N TRP A 412 14.17 3.97 -18.05
CA TRP A 412 15.39 3.20 -18.33
C TRP A 412 15.03 1.77 -18.72
N GLY A 413 15.74 1.25 -19.75
CA GLY A 413 15.55 -0.11 -20.24
C GLY A 413 14.24 -0.35 -20.98
N TYR A 414 13.54 0.71 -21.41
CA TYR A 414 12.38 0.53 -22.29
C TYR A 414 12.81 -0.14 -23.63
N PRO A 415 12.07 -1.14 -24.17
CA PRO A 415 10.76 -1.63 -23.71
C PRO A 415 10.81 -2.75 -22.66
N PHE A 416 12.00 -3.23 -22.27
CA PHE A 416 12.16 -4.41 -21.42
C PHE A 416 11.66 -4.19 -19.99
N THR A 417 11.92 -3.02 -19.40
CA THR A 417 11.51 -2.72 -18.03
C THR A 417 10.00 -2.90 -17.78
N PRO A 418 9.08 -2.29 -18.56
CA PRO A 418 7.66 -2.51 -18.39
C PRO A 418 7.21 -3.93 -18.73
N ILE A 419 7.88 -4.64 -19.65
CA ILE A 419 7.58 -6.03 -19.97
C ILE A 419 7.93 -6.94 -18.78
N LEU A 420 9.15 -6.80 -18.23
CA LEU A 420 9.59 -7.56 -17.06
C LEU A 420 8.68 -7.32 -15.84
N TYR A 421 8.26 -6.06 -15.64
CA TYR A 421 7.27 -5.78 -14.60
C TYR A 421 5.96 -6.55 -14.82
N ALA A 422 5.45 -6.60 -16.03
CA ALA A 422 4.15 -7.23 -16.32
C ALA A 422 4.15 -8.76 -16.15
N VAL A 423 5.31 -9.41 -16.19
CA VAL A 423 5.42 -10.89 -16.04
C VAL A 423 4.87 -11.34 -14.68
N ILE A 424 5.26 -10.67 -13.60
CA ILE A 424 4.87 -11.09 -12.25
C ILE A 424 3.35 -10.92 -12.01
N PRO A 425 2.72 -9.75 -12.29
CA PRO A 425 1.26 -9.62 -12.25
C PRO A 425 0.52 -10.64 -13.12
N ALA A 426 1.07 -10.95 -14.30
CA ALA A 426 0.48 -11.99 -15.15
C ALA A 426 0.54 -13.38 -14.51
N CYS A 427 1.65 -13.72 -13.86
CA CYS A 427 1.77 -14.96 -13.08
C CYS A 427 0.81 -14.96 -11.87
N VAL A 428 0.69 -13.83 -11.18
CA VAL A 428 -0.25 -13.67 -10.04
C VAL A 428 -1.68 -13.92 -10.50
N LEU A 429 -2.10 -13.24 -11.55
CA LEU A 429 -3.45 -13.43 -12.11
C LEU A 429 -3.65 -14.86 -12.62
N GLY A 430 -2.66 -15.41 -13.33
CA GLY A 430 -2.69 -16.80 -13.77
C GLY A 430 -2.87 -17.78 -12.61
N ASN A 431 -2.11 -17.60 -11.54
CA ASN A 431 -2.25 -18.44 -10.33
C ASN A 431 -3.62 -18.30 -9.68
N MET A 432 -4.20 -17.10 -9.61
CA MET A 432 -5.55 -16.90 -9.06
C MET A 432 -6.62 -17.65 -9.85
N PHE A 433 -6.43 -17.84 -11.16
CA PHE A 433 -7.35 -18.60 -12.01
C PHE A 433 -7.15 -20.13 -11.93
N PHE A 434 -5.91 -20.60 -11.77
CA PHE A 434 -5.55 -22.00 -11.95
C PHE A 434 -5.08 -22.71 -10.67
N ALA A 435 -4.83 -21.97 -9.56
CA ALA A 435 -4.37 -22.58 -8.34
C ALA A 435 -5.44 -23.48 -7.71
N SER A 436 -5.07 -24.72 -7.50
CA SER A 436 -5.87 -25.71 -6.80
C SER A 436 -5.03 -26.44 -5.77
N HIS A 437 -5.62 -26.76 -4.62
CA HIS A 437 -5.01 -27.61 -3.60
C HIS A 437 -5.77 -28.92 -3.48
N MET A 438 -5.04 -30.00 -3.22
CA MET A 438 -5.64 -31.29 -2.90
C MET A 438 -5.99 -31.31 -1.40
N VAL A 439 -7.27 -31.34 -1.07
CA VAL A 439 -7.75 -31.54 0.30
C VAL A 439 -8.55 -32.82 0.33
N ASN A 440 -8.11 -33.80 1.13
CA ASN A 440 -8.76 -35.11 1.26
C ASN A 440 -9.02 -35.83 -0.08
N GLY A 441 -8.11 -35.73 -1.03
CA GLY A 441 -8.22 -36.37 -2.35
C GLY A 441 -9.15 -35.66 -3.34
N GLN A 442 -9.71 -34.49 -2.97
CA GLN A 442 -10.48 -33.63 -3.88
C GLN A 442 -9.69 -32.38 -4.24
N THR A 443 -9.77 -31.98 -5.49
CA THR A 443 -9.18 -30.72 -5.96
C THR A 443 -10.05 -29.55 -5.48
N VAL A 444 -9.55 -28.78 -4.52
CA VAL A 444 -10.19 -27.55 -4.05
C VAL A 444 -9.46 -26.37 -4.67
N TYR A 445 -10.20 -25.54 -5.37
CA TYR A 445 -9.67 -24.31 -5.98
C TYR A 445 -9.67 -23.19 -4.95
N THR A 446 -8.52 -22.60 -4.68
CA THR A 446 -8.29 -21.77 -3.48
C THR A 446 -8.80 -20.34 -3.57
N HIS A 447 -8.94 -19.75 -4.75
CA HIS A 447 -9.25 -18.32 -4.88
C HIS A 447 -10.46 -18.01 -5.76
N HIS A 448 -11.29 -19.03 -6.02
CA HIS A 448 -12.40 -18.84 -6.95
C HIS A 448 -13.47 -17.89 -6.41
N THR A 449 -13.70 -17.85 -5.10
CA THR A 449 -14.71 -16.96 -4.50
C THR A 449 -14.33 -15.50 -4.68
N GLU A 450 -13.08 -15.13 -4.36
CA GLU A 450 -12.55 -13.78 -4.50
C GLU A 450 -12.54 -13.35 -5.97
N LEU A 451 -12.09 -14.25 -6.85
CA LEU A 451 -12.06 -14.01 -8.29
C LEU A 451 -13.45 -13.74 -8.87
N TYR A 452 -14.43 -14.63 -8.60
CA TYR A 452 -15.79 -14.46 -9.11
C TYR A 452 -16.47 -13.20 -8.56
N ALA A 453 -16.30 -12.93 -7.27
CA ALA A 453 -16.87 -11.74 -6.70
C ALA A 453 -16.18 -10.47 -7.23
N GLY A 454 -14.85 -10.50 -7.49
CA GLY A 454 -14.14 -9.43 -8.18
C GLY A 454 -14.67 -9.17 -9.59
N LEU A 455 -14.89 -10.24 -10.36
CA LEU A 455 -15.50 -10.14 -11.71
C LEU A 455 -16.93 -9.63 -11.67
N VAL A 456 -17.75 -10.08 -10.72
CA VAL A 456 -19.11 -9.56 -10.51
C VAL A 456 -19.06 -8.08 -10.16
N PHE A 457 -18.17 -7.66 -9.26
CA PHE A 457 -18.01 -6.26 -8.86
C PHE A 457 -17.59 -5.37 -10.04
N LEU A 458 -16.66 -5.82 -10.88
CA LEU A 458 -16.26 -5.14 -12.11
C LEU A 458 -17.41 -5.07 -13.12
N SER A 459 -18.21 -6.14 -13.23
CA SER A 459 -19.40 -6.18 -14.10
C SER A 459 -20.45 -5.16 -13.65
N ILE A 460 -20.70 -5.06 -12.34
CA ILE A 460 -21.60 -4.04 -11.76
C ILE A 460 -21.05 -2.64 -12.08
N GLY A 461 -19.75 -2.39 -11.86
CA GLY A 461 -19.12 -1.12 -12.23
C GLY A 461 -19.26 -0.78 -13.71
N THR A 462 -19.13 -1.76 -14.59
CA THR A 462 -19.33 -1.61 -16.02
C THR A 462 -20.78 -1.24 -16.36
N LEU A 463 -21.75 -1.89 -15.75
CA LEU A 463 -23.17 -1.56 -15.89
C LEU A 463 -23.47 -0.14 -15.38
N VAL A 464 -22.96 0.24 -14.22
CA VAL A 464 -23.10 1.60 -13.67
C VAL A 464 -22.50 2.63 -14.63
N TYR A 465 -21.33 2.34 -15.21
CA TYR A 465 -20.73 3.23 -16.21
C TYR A 465 -21.65 3.45 -17.41
N TRP A 466 -22.16 2.37 -18.02
CA TRP A 466 -22.96 2.47 -19.25
C TRP A 466 -24.34 3.07 -19.00
N LEU A 467 -24.99 2.72 -17.89
CA LEU A 467 -26.39 3.11 -17.62
C LEU A 467 -26.49 4.50 -16.96
N ILE A 468 -25.50 4.88 -16.16
CA ILE A 468 -25.57 6.10 -15.33
C ILE A 468 -24.53 7.13 -15.77
N ILE A 469 -23.25 6.74 -15.76
CA ILE A 469 -22.14 7.69 -15.89
C ILE A 469 -22.01 8.22 -17.32
N ARG A 470 -22.01 7.35 -18.30
CA ARG A 470 -21.87 7.73 -19.71
C ARG A 470 -22.95 8.69 -20.21
N PRO A 471 -24.24 8.51 -19.87
CA PRO A 471 -25.26 9.51 -20.19
C PRO A 471 -25.07 10.84 -19.47
N MET A 472 -24.62 10.81 -18.20
CA MET A 472 -24.39 12.02 -17.42
C MET A 472 -23.21 12.84 -17.95
N SER A 473 -22.13 12.18 -18.33
CA SER A 473 -20.90 12.85 -18.84
C SER A 473 -21.11 13.51 -20.22
N ARG A 474 -22.12 13.12 -20.98
CA ARG A 474 -22.44 13.67 -22.32
C ARG A 474 -23.39 14.88 -22.29
N LYS A 475 -24.03 15.19 -21.16
CA LYS A 475 -24.91 16.34 -21.06
C LYS A 475 -24.09 17.63 -21.11
N PRO A 476 -24.46 18.60 -22.00
CA PRO A 476 -23.80 19.90 -22.03
C PRO A 476 -23.98 20.62 -20.67
N VAL A 477 -23.05 21.53 -20.39
CA VAL A 477 -23.15 22.43 -19.21
C VAL A 477 -24.36 23.33 -19.46
N SER A 478 -25.47 23.14 -18.75
CA SER A 478 -26.58 24.08 -18.68
C SER A 478 -26.19 25.30 -17.83
#